data_916e1e425a656076e6bd6af8c0a7051b
#
_entry.id   916e1e425a656076e6bd6af8c0a7051b
#
_cell.length_a   1.000
_cell.length_b   1.000
_cell.length_c   1.000
_cell.angle_alpha   90.00
_cell.angle_beta   90.00
_cell.angle_gamma   90.00
#
_symmetry.space_group_name_H-M   'P 1'
#
loop_
_entity.id
_entity.type
_entity.pdbx_description
1 polymer ?
#
loop_
_entity_poly.entity_id
_entity_poly.type
_entity_poly.pdbx_seq_one_letter_code
_entity_poly.pdbx_strand_id
1 'polypeptide(L)'
;MSTDAVFRPHRWRDLARDLRWWGQDYLYAATAQVRAAGPGRPDDLASGPHRPLVLLPGIYETWRFLEPLANALHARGHPVHVVTGLGSNRRPIVESAGRVAELLVDRDLDDVVLVAHSKGGLIGKQVMAFEPAGARVRAMVAVATPFGGSRYSRLMPTPSLRAFRSGDATMRALGASAAVNARIVSVYGAFDPHIPEGSELAGARNVRLEGGGHFRVLADPRVIAEVIRAAE
;
A
#
# COMPACT_ATOMS: atom_id res chain seq x y z
N MET A 1 -19.27 -32.50 -10.42
CA MET A 1 -18.22 -32.61 -11.40
C MET A 1 -18.64 -31.81 -12.62
N SER A 2 -18.15 -30.60 -12.79
CA SER A 2 -18.08 -29.90 -14.08
C SER A 2 -17.08 -28.78 -13.92
N THR A 3 -15.91 -28.99 -14.51
CA THR A 3 -14.78 -28.06 -14.59
C THR A 3 -14.97 -27.26 -15.87
N ASP A 4 -15.81 -26.24 -15.84
CA ASP A 4 -15.88 -25.25 -16.91
C ASP A 4 -15.41 -23.89 -16.38
N ALA A 5 -14.09 -23.78 -16.22
CA ALA A 5 -13.42 -22.50 -16.24
C ALA A 5 -13.54 -21.97 -17.69
N VAL A 6 -14.64 -21.31 -18.00
CA VAL A 6 -14.87 -20.65 -19.29
C VAL A 6 -13.82 -19.56 -19.45
N PHE A 7 -12.78 -19.89 -20.21
CA PHE A 7 -11.81 -18.93 -20.75
C PHE A 7 -12.58 -17.97 -21.66
N ARG A 8 -13.05 -16.84 -21.11
CA ARG A 8 -13.69 -15.78 -21.91
C ARG A 8 -12.56 -15.10 -22.71
N PRO A 9 -12.58 -15.13 -24.05
CA PRO A 9 -11.60 -14.40 -24.83
C PRO A 9 -11.73 -12.89 -24.51
N HIS A 10 -10.60 -12.27 -24.13
CA HIS A 10 -10.53 -10.82 -23.97
C HIS A 10 -11.04 -10.14 -25.25
N ARG A 11 -12.14 -9.40 -25.14
CA ARG A 11 -12.65 -8.60 -26.25
C ARG A 11 -11.64 -7.50 -26.54
N TRP A 12 -11.40 -7.16 -27.81
CA TRP A 12 -10.49 -6.09 -28.23
C TRP A 12 -10.68 -4.76 -27.46
N ARG A 13 -11.92 -4.50 -27.05
CA ARG A 13 -12.26 -3.36 -26.19
C ARG A 13 -11.64 -3.43 -24.79
N ASP A 14 -11.56 -4.60 -24.20
CA ASP A 14 -10.93 -4.80 -22.89
C ASP A 14 -9.43 -4.60 -22.98
N LEU A 15 -8.80 -5.11 -24.04
CA LEU A 15 -7.36 -4.92 -24.29
C LEU A 15 -7.03 -3.43 -24.50
N ALA A 16 -7.81 -2.70 -25.32
CA ALA A 16 -7.58 -1.27 -25.54
C ALA A 16 -7.76 -0.44 -24.25
N ARG A 17 -8.75 -0.80 -23.44
CA ARG A 17 -8.97 -0.19 -22.12
C ARG A 17 -7.79 -0.45 -21.18
N ASP A 18 -7.33 -1.70 -21.09
CA ASP A 18 -6.25 -2.10 -20.20
C ASP A 18 -4.91 -1.47 -20.62
N LEU A 19 -4.62 -1.37 -21.92
CA LEU A 19 -3.47 -0.64 -22.46
C LEU A 19 -3.52 0.86 -22.13
N ARG A 20 -4.71 1.48 -22.25
CA ARG A 20 -4.89 2.88 -21.85
C ARG A 20 -4.64 3.08 -20.35
N TRP A 21 -5.20 2.22 -19.50
CA TRP A 21 -4.98 2.27 -18.06
C TRP A 21 -3.50 2.08 -17.71
N TRP A 22 -2.84 1.15 -18.37
CA TRP A 22 -1.41 0.89 -18.23
C TRP A 22 -0.57 2.13 -18.58
N GLY A 23 -0.83 2.77 -19.72
CA GLY A 23 -0.13 3.99 -20.11
C GLY A 23 -0.35 5.16 -19.15
N GLN A 24 -1.59 5.36 -18.68
CA GLN A 24 -1.92 6.39 -17.68
C GLN A 24 -1.25 6.12 -16.33
N ASP A 25 -1.15 4.86 -15.93
CA ASP A 25 -0.53 4.43 -14.69
C ASP A 25 0.97 4.76 -14.66
N TYR A 26 1.68 4.43 -15.75
CA TYR A 26 3.10 4.74 -15.85
C TYR A 26 3.38 6.24 -16.00
N LEU A 27 2.51 6.99 -16.66
CA LEU A 27 2.62 8.45 -16.71
C LEU A 27 2.46 9.04 -15.30
N TYR A 28 1.50 8.54 -14.51
CA TYR A 28 1.34 8.92 -13.11
C TYR A 28 2.61 8.58 -12.30
N ALA A 29 3.13 7.36 -12.42
CA ALA A 29 4.32 6.92 -11.73
C ALA A 29 5.54 7.79 -12.08
N ALA A 30 5.76 8.08 -13.37
CA ALA A 30 6.87 8.93 -13.81
C ALA A 30 6.77 10.35 -13.24
N THR A 31 5.60 10.97 -13.28
CA THR A 31 5.39 12.31 -12.69
C THR A 31 5.55 12.31 -11.17
N ALA A 32 5.09 11.28 -10.49
CA ALA A 32 5.27 11.11 -9.06
C ALA A 32 6.75 10.92 -8.68
N GLN A 33 7.52 10.15 -9.46
CA GLN A 33 8.96 9.95 -9.22
C GLN A 33 9.76 11.25 -9.45
N VAL A 34 9.44 12.03 -10.48
CA VAL A 34 10.08 13.33 -10.71
C VAL A 34 9.82 14.27 -9.53
N ARG A 35 8.58 14.33 -9.05
CA ARG A 35 8.24 15.11 -7.84
C ARG A 35 8.98 14.59 -6.61
N ALA A 36 9.07 13.28 -6.44
CA ALA A 36 9.72 12.64 -5.31
C ALA A 36 11.23 12.89 -5.23
N ALA A 37 11.89 13.25 -6.34
CA ALA A 37 13.30 13.59 -6.39
C ALA A 37 13.62 14.98 -5.78
N GLY A 38 12.61 15.86 -5.62
CA GLY A 38 12.79 17.19 -5.03
C GLY A 38 12.93 17.17 -3.50
N PRO A 39 13.25 18.32 -2.87
CA PRO A 39 13.26 18.46 -1.43
C PRO A 39 11.85 18.35 -0.85
N GLY A 40 11.72 17.90 0.40
CA GLY A 40 10.47 17.84 1.12
C GLY A 40 10.67 18.03 2.62
N ARG A 41 9.66 18.57 3.29
CA ARG A 41 9.66 18.82 4.73
C ARG A 41 8.56 17.99 5.38
N PRO A 42 8.85 16.76 5.79
CA PRO A 42 7.83 15.88 6.37
C PRO A 42 7.26 16.41 7.68
N ASP A 43 8.05 17.18 8.45
CA ASP A 43 7.60 17.70 9.73
C ASP A 43 6.50 18.77 9.59
N ASP A 44 6.38 19.43 8.44
CA ASP A 44 5.29 20.39 8.15
C ASP A 44 3.91 19.70 8.13
N LEU A 45 3.86 18.38 7.97
CA LEU A 45 2.65 17.57 7.91
C LEU A 45 2.30 16.91 9.26
N ALA A 46 3.19 16.99 10.25
CA ALA A 46 3.09 16.23 11.50
C ALA A 46 2.16 16.83 12.56
N SER A 47 1.40 17.87 12.22
CA SER A 47 0.47 18.54 13.13
C SER A 47 -0.98 18.46 12.64
N GLY A 48 -1.92 18.52 13.58
CA GLY A 48 -3.36 18.53 13.27
C GLY A 48 -4.19 18.01 14.44
N PRO A 49 -5.49 18.36 14.48
CA PRO A 49 -6.37 18.01 15.60
C PRO A 49 -6.97 16.60 15.52
N HIS A 50 -6.81 15.91 14.38
CA HIS A 50 -7.42 14.61 14.16
C HIS A 50 -6.45 13.45 14.40
N ARG A 51 -6.92 12.22 14.25
CA ARG A 51 -6.12 11.00 14.44
C ARG A 51 -4.89 10.99 13.55
N PRO A 52 -3.71 10.61 14.10
CA PRO A 52 -2.48 10.58 13.34
C PRO A 52 -2.48 9.47 12.28
N LEU A 53 -1.88 9.80 11.14
CA LEU A 53 -1.69 8.88 10.02
C LEU A 53 -0.20 8.61 9.83
N VAL A 54 0.17 7.38 9.47
CA VAL A 54 1.55 7.00 9.14
C VAL A 54 1.60 6.49 7.71
N LEU A 55 2.41 7.13 6.86
CA LEU A 55 2.54 6.76 5.45
C LEU A 55 3.60 5.68 5.22
N LEU A 56 3.23 4.65 4.50
CA LEU A 56 4.10 3.52 4.13
C LEU A 56 4.17 3.39 2.60
N PRO A 57 5.24 3.90 1.97
CA PRO A 57 5.41 3.86 0.51
C PRO A 57 5.65 2.45 -0.02
N GLY A 58 5.48 2.28 -1.33
CA GLY A 58 5.82 1.08 -2.07
C GLY A 58 7.33 0.88 -2.24
N ILE A 59 7.73 -0.22 -2.91
CA ILE A 59 9.13 -0.46 -3.23
C ILE A 59 9.62 0.56 -4.27
N TYR A 60 10.84 1.05 -4.12
CA TYR A 60 11.46 2.12 -4.92
C TYR A 60 10.74 3.48 -4.82
N GLU A 61 9.82 3.63 -3.86
CA GLU A 61 9.17 4.89 -3.55
C GLU A 61 9.76 5.49 -2.28
N THR A 62 9.90 6.81 -2.26
CA THR A 62 10.05 7.57 -1.03
C THR A 62 8.67 8.03 -0.57
N TRP A 63 8.56 8.58 0.66
CA TRP A 63 7.31 9.16 1.14
C TRP A 63 6.75 10.25 0.21
N ARG A 64 7.63 10.93 -0.53
CA ARG A 64 7.26 11.97 -1.49
C ARG A 64 6.45 11.46 -2.69
N PHE A 65 6.55 10.17 -2.99
CA PHE A 65 5.67 9.54 -3.99
C PHE A 65 4.20 9.63 -3.55
N LEU A 66 3.95 9.55 -2.23
CA LEU A 66 2.63 9.65 -1.61
C LEU A 66 2.27 11.09 -1.20
N GLU A 67 3.13 12.08 -1.45
CA GLU A 67 2.95 13.46 -0.97
C GLU A 67 1.60 14.10 -1.38
N PRO A 68 1.06 13.91 -2.60
CA PRO A 68 -0.25 14.44 -2.93
C PRO A 68 -1.36 13.89 -2.02
N LEU A 69 -1.29 12.62 -1.67
CA LEU A 69 -2.21 11.99 -0.72
C LEU A 69 -1.97 12.52 0.69
N ALA A 70 -0.71 12.64 1.11
CA ALA A 70 -0.32 13.22 2.41
C ALA A 70 -0.89 14.63 2.58
N ASN A 71 -0.67 15.51 1.60
CA ASN A 71 -1.15 16.88 1.62
C ASN A 71 -2.68 16.95 1.68
N ALA A 72 -3.35 16.08 0.92
CA ALA A 72 -4.81 16.03 0.92
C ALA A 72 -5.42 15.58 2.26
N LEU A 73 -4.73 14.68 2.98
CA LEU A 73 -5.12 14.20 4.31
C LEU A 73 -4.78 15.24 5.39
N HIS A 74 -3.59 15.86 5.30
CA HIS A 74 -3.18 16.94 6.20
C HIS A 74 -4.11 18.15 6.09
N ALA A 75 -4.50 18.56 4.89
CA ALA A 75 -5.46 19.64 4.67
C ALA A 75 -6.85 19.35 5.28
N ARG A 76 -7.12 18.12 5.67
CA ARG A 76 -8.33 17.70 6.41
C ARG A 76 -8.11 17.59 7.92
N GLY A 77 -6.98 18.10 8.40
CA GLY A 77 -6.67 18.21 9.82
C GLY A 77 -5.99 16.97 10.42
N HIS A 78 -5.58 15.99 9.63
CA HIS A 78 -4.85 14.84 10.14
C HIS A 78 -3.34 15.14 10.23
N PRO A 79 -2.68 14.90 11.39
CA PRO A 79 -1.23 14.80 11.44
C PRO A 79 -0.78 13.63 10.55
N VAL A 80 0.15 13.89 9.64
CA VAL A 80 0.68 12.87 8.72
C VAL A 80 2.16 12.67 9.00
N HIS A 81 2.50 11.50 9.50
CA HIS A 81 3.87 11.12 9.81
C HIS A 81 4.46 10.25 8.71
N VAL A 82 5.73 10.45 8.42
CA VAL A 82 6.47 9.68 7.42
C VAL A 82 7.65 8.97 8.04
N VAL A 83 7.92 7.76 7.60
CA VAL A 83 9.05 6.95 8.08
C VAL A 83 10.25 7.23 7.18
N THR A 84 11.00 8.30 7.47
CA THR A 84 12.16 8.71 6.66
C THR A 84 13.23 7.61 6.56
N GLY A 85 13.36 6.78 7.61
CA GLY A 85 14.25 5.63 7.65
C GLY A 85 13.99 4.54 6.61
N LEU A 86 12.82 4.53 5.94
CA LEU A 86 12.56 3.61 4.83
C LEU A 86 13.33 4.00 3.57
N GLY A 87 13.68 5.28 3.39
CA GLY A 87 14.30 5.77 2.15
C GLY A 87 13.46 5.41 0.93
N SER A 88 14.06 4.71 -0.05
CA SER A 88 13.35 4.18 -1.23
C SER A 88 12.75 2.78 -1.02
N ASN A 89 12.56 2.37 0.21
CA ASN A 89 11.88 1.16 0.68
C ASN A 89 12.36 -0.15 0.01
N ARG A 90 13.69 -0.34 -0.09
CA ARG A 90 14.29 -1.55 -0.69
C ARG A 90 14.59 -2.66 0.32
N ARG A 91 14.57 -2.34 1.63
CA ARG A 91 14.92 -3.29 2.70
C ARG A 91 13.91 -4.42 2.80
N PRO A 92 14.24 -5.55 3.43
CA PRO A 92 13.27 -6.60 3.76
C PRO A 92 12.05 -6.06 4.52
N ILE A 93 10.91 -6.74 4.38
CA ILE A 93 9.63 -6.34 5.02
C ILE A 93 9.81 -6.26 6.54
N VAL A 94 10.43 -7.27 7.15
CA VAL A 94 10.63 -7.33 8.61
C VAL A 94 11.49 -6.18 9.11
N GLU A 95 12.63 -5.89 8.45
CA GLU A 95 13.49 -4.76 8.82
C GLU A 95 12.75 -3.41 8.67
N SER A 96 11.96 -3.27 7.60
CA SER A 96 11.16 -2.07 7.38
C SER A 96 10.07 -1.91 8.43
N ALA A 97 9.45 -3.00 8.89
CA ALA A 97 8.47 -3.00 9.97
C ALA A 97 9.07 -2.57 11.30
N GLY A 98 10.29 -3.00 11.62
CA GLY A 98 11.01 -2.52 12.80
C GLY A 98 11.17 -0.99 12.81
N ARG A 99 11.52 -0.39 11.66
CA ARG A 99 11.64 1.08 11.54
C ARG A 99 10.29 1.82 11.71
N VAL A 100 9.21 1.19 11.29
CA VAL A 100 7.85 1.74 11.54
C VAL A 100 7.54 1.65 13.03
N ALA A 101 7.84 0.52 13.67
CA ALA A 101 7.65 0.32 15.10
C ALA A 101 8.46 1.33 15.94
N GLU A 102 9.72 1.56 15.55
CA GLU A 102 10.58 2.59 16.16
C GLU A 102 9.92 3.98 16.07
N LEU A 103 9.44 4.39 14.89
CA LEU A 103 8.74 5.68 14.74
C LEU A 103 7.53 5.80 15.67
N LEU A 104 6.71 4.74 15.76
CA LEU A 104 5.51 4.75 16.62
C LEU A 104 5.86 4.97 18.10
N VAL A 105 6.97 4.36 18.53
CA VAL A 105 7.45 4.51 19.92
C VAL A 105 8.14 5.86 20.15
N ASP A 106 9.07 6.24 19.27
CA ASP A 106 9.90 7.44 19.43
C ASP A 106 9.07 8.74 19.37
N ARG A 107 7.98 8.74 18.59
CA ARG A 107 7.07 9.88 18.48
C ARG A 107 5.85 9.74 19.39
N ASP A 108 5.81 8.71 20.24
CA ASP A 108 4.67 8.35 21.12
C ASP A 108 3.32 8.40 20.39
N LEU A 109 3.29 7.86 19.18
CA LEU A 109 2.09 7.80 18.36
C LEU A 109 1.23 6.63 18.82
N ASP A 110 -0.03 6.90 19.08
CA ASP A 110 -1.03 5.90 19.48
C ASP A 110 -2.32 6.07 18.68
N ASP A 111 -3.12 5.02 18.61
CA ASP A 111 -4.40 4.97 17.87
C ASP A 111 -4.26 5.44 16.40
N VAL A 112 -3.14 5.08 15.75
CA VAL A 112 -2.79 5.54 14.40
C VAL A 112 -3.48 4.74 13.31
N VAL A 113 -3.70 5.38 12.14
CA VAL A 113 -4.06 4.67 10.91
C VAL A 113 -2.86 4.63 9.98
N LEU A 114 -2.47 3.42 9.56
CA LEU A 114 -1.46 3.23 8.53
C LEU A 114 -2.07 3.46 7.15
N VAL A 115 -1.44 4.28 6.33
CA VAL A 115 -1.83 4.53 4.94
C VAL A 115 -0.72 4.00 4.05
N ALA A 116 -0.96 2.89 3.40
CA ALA A 116 0.07 2.09 2.78
C ALA A 116 -0.16 1.89 1.27
N HIS A 117 0.92 1.94 0.49
CA HIS A 117 0.89 1.61 -0.92
C HIS A 117 1.75 0.37 -1.20
N SER A 118 1.22 -0.55 -1.99
CA SER A 118 1.98 -1.70 -2.52
C SER A 118 2.71 -2.46 -1.41
N LYS A 119 4.05 -2.55 -1.44
CA LYS A 119 4.89 -3.15 -0.38
C LYS A 119 4.61 -2.57 1.00
N GLY A 120 4.26 -1.29 1.09
CA GLY A 120 3.92 -0.63 2.35
C GLY A 120 2.82 -1.35 3.12
N GLY A 121 1.84 -1.94 2.42
CA GLY A 121 0.78 -2.72 3.07
C GLY A 121 1.26 -4.03 3.68
N LEU A 122 2.28 -4.68 3.08
CA LEU A 122 2.91 -5.86 3.69
C LEU A 122 3.71 -5.47 4.94
N ILE A 123 4.40 -4.34 4.90
CA ILE A 123 5.11 -3.77 6.06
C ILE A 123 4.12 -3.44 7.17
N GLY A 124 3.03 -2.74 6.86
CA GLY A 124 2.00 -2.40 7.83
C GLY A 124 1.36 -3.64 8.46
N LYS A 125 1.06 -4.67 7.66
CA LYS A 125 0.54 -5.95 8.18
C LYS A 125 1.56 -6.64 9.10
N GLN A 126 2.87 -6.58 8.75
CA GLN A 126 3.96 -7.09 9.60
C GLN A 126 3.98 -6.36 10.95
N VAL A 127 3.87 -5.02 10.96
CA VAL A 127 3.77 -4.24 12.19
C VAL A 127 2.58 -4.68 13.03
N MET A 128 1.38 -4.72 12.43
CA MET A 128 0.15 -5.04 13.14
C MET A 128 0.12 -6.45 13.73
N ALA A 129 0.81 -7.40 13.09
CA ALA A 129 0.72 -8.82 13.44
C ALA A 129 1.88 -9.29 14.34
N PHE A 130 3.06 -8.69 14.24
CA PHE A 130 4.27 -9.26 14.82
C PHE A 130 5.12 -8.27 15.62
N GLU A 131 4.90 -6.95 15.49
CA GLU A 131 5.63 -5.97 16.29
C GLU A 131 4.83 -5.59 17.55
N PRO A 132 5.46 -5.44 18.71
CA PRO A 132 4.78 -4.96 19.94
C PRO A 132 4.07 -3.62 19.72
N ALA A 133 4.68 -2.72 18.95
CA ALA A 133 4.09 -1.43 18.58
C ALA A 133 2.84 -1.55 17.69
N GLY A 134 2.52 -2.74 17.18
CA GLY A 134 1.28 -3.02 16.45
C GLY A 134 0.01 -2.80 17.27
N ALA A 135 0.11 -2.81 18.60
CA ALA A 135 -0.98 -2.44 19.51
C ALA A 135 -1.39 -0.98 19.36
N ARG A 136 -0.46 -0.09 18.96
CA ARG A 136 -0.70 1.35 18.70
C ARG A 136 -1.42 1.62 17.38
N VAL A 137 -1.58 0.59 16.54
CA VAL A 137 -2.22 0.71 15.23
C VAL A 137 -3.71 0.37 15.34
N ARG A 138 -4.58 1.35 15.09
CA ARG A 138 -6.03 1.17 15.02
C ARG A 138 -6.44 0.37 13.79
N ALA A 139 -6.01 0.85 12.62
CA ALA A 139 -6.40 0.29 11.33
C ALA A 139 -5.31 0.55 10.26
N MET A 140 -5.46 -0.10 9.12
CA MET A 140 -4.66 0.18 7.93
C MET A 140 -5.54 0.30 6.69
N VAL A 141 -5.28 1.32 5.87
CA VAL A 141 -5.77 1.40 4.49
C VAL A 141 -4.61 1.05 3.57
N ALA A 142 -4.72 -0.10 2.93
CA ALA A 142 -3.70 -0.67 2.06
C ALA A 142 -4.13 -0.54 0.60
N VAL A 143 -3.39 0.25 -0.19
CA VAL A 143 -3.69 0.52 -1.59
C VAL A 143 -2.79 -0.32 -2.48
N ALA A 144 -3.38 -1.11 -3.39
CA ALA A 144 -2.68 -1.96 -4.36
C ALA A 144 -1.59 -2.84 -3.71
N THR A 145 -1.91 -3.49 -2.59
CA THR A 145 -0.96 -4.33 -1.84
C THR A 145 -1.00 -5.78 -2.30
N PRO A 146 0.15 -6.40 -2.65
CA PRO A 146 0.21 -7.79 -3.09
C PRO A 146 0.15 -8.78 -1.92
N PHE A 147 -0.99 -8.87 -1.23
CA PHE A 147 -1.15 -9.77 -0.07
C PHE A 147 -0.93 -11.24 -0.40
N GLY A 148 -1.29 -11.67 -1.61
CA GLY A 148 -1.03 -13.01 -2.12
C GLY A 148 0.35 -13.19 -2.77
N GLY A 149 1.17 -12.13 -2.81
CA GLY A 149 2.38 -12.06 -3.60
C GLY A 149 2.12 -11.64 -5.05
N SER A 150 3.13 -11.77 -5.90
CA SER A 150 3.00 -11.53 -7.35
C SER A 150 3.81 -12.57 -8.12
N ARG A 151 3.19 -13.20 -9.14
CA ARG A 151 3.87 -14.17 -10.04
C ARG A 151 5.05 -13.55 -10.76
N TYR A 152 4.99 -12.24 -11.04
CA TYR A 152 6.09 -11.53 -11.68
C TYR A 152 7.35 -11.44 -10.81
N SER A 153 7.22 -11.59 -9.49
CA SER A 153 8.37 -11.62 -8.57
C SER A 153 9.37 -12.74 -8.89
N ARG A 154 8.93 -13.80 -9.59
CA ARG A 154 9.82 -14.90 -10.02
C ARG A 154 10.79 -14.49 -11.13
N LEU A 155 10.39 -13.52 -11.95
CA LEU A 155 11.16 -13.02 -13.09
C LEU A 155 12.00 -11.79 -12.74
N MET A 156 11.82 -11.24 -11.53
CA MET A 156 12.48 -10.01 -11.14
C MET A 156 13.94 -10.25 -10.70
N PRO A 157 14.88 -9.42 -11.20
CA PRO A 157 16.31 -9.63 -10.98
C PRO A 157 16.78 -9.29 -9.57
N THR A 158 16.04 -8.43 -8.84
CA THR A 158 16.49 -7.92 -7.54
C THR A 158 15.98 -8.75 -6.36
N PRO A 159 16.80 -8.95 -5.30
CA PRO A 159 16.36 -9.65 -4.09
C PRO A 159 15.11 -9.03 -3.45
N SER A 160 14.99 -7.70 -3.46
CA SER A 160 13.87 -6.97 -2.88
C SER A 160 12.52 -7.28 -3.55
N LEU A 161 12.53 -7.57 -4.85
CA LEU A 161 11.32 -7.95 -5.59
C LEU A 161 11.02 -9.45 -5.48
N ARG A 162 12.08 -10.28 -5.30
CA ARG A 162 11.91 -11.71 -5.04
C ARG A 162 11.21 -12.02 -3.71
N ALA A 163 11.27 -11.09 -2.75
CA ALA A 163 10.56 -11.21 -1.47
C ALA A 163 9.02 -11.24 -1.62
N PHE A 164 8.46 -10.88 -2.80
CA PHE A 164 7.01 -10.99 -3.07
C PHE A 164 6.59 -12.36 -3.61
N ARG A 165 7.46 -13.36 -3.59
CA ARG A 165 7.09 -14.74 -3.95
C ARG A 165 6.17 -15.31 -2.87
N SER A 166 5.08 -15.93 -3.28
CA SER A 166 4.15 -16.59 -2.36
C SER A 166 4.82 -17.68 -1.49
N GLY A 167 5.95 -18.25 -1.96
CA GLY A 167 6.76 -19.21 -1.21
C GLY A 167 7.78 -18.60 -0.25
N ASP A 168 7.93 -17.28 -0.17
CA ASP A 168 8.78 -16.61 0.80
C ASP A 168 8.29 -16.82 2.24
N ALA A 169 9.19 -16.96 3.19
CA ALA A 169 8.83 -17.26 4.59
C ALA A 169 8.01 -16.13 5.21
N THR A 170 8.37 -14.87 4.95
CA THR A 170 7.64 -13.69 5.42
C THR A 170 6.25 -13.65 4.81
N MET A 171 6.12 -13.89 3.50
CA MET A 171 4.83 -13.91 2.83
C MET A 171 3.91 -15.00 3.38
N ARG A 172 4.45 -16.19 3.67
CA ARG A 172 3.67 -17.27 4.30
C ARG A 172 3.22 -16.90 5.72
N ALA A 173 4.11 -16.32 6.53
CA ALA A 173 3.76 -15.87 7.88
C ALA A 173 2.67 -14.78 7.86
N LEU A 174 2.79 -13.80 6.96
CA LEU A 174 1.75 -12.79 6.75
C LEU A 174 0.43 -13.40 6.28
N GLY A 175 0.46 -14.37 5.37
CA GLY A 175 -0.73 -15.09 4.91
C GLY A 175 -1.44 -15.85 6.02
N ALA A 176 -0.68 -16.47 6.93
CA ALA A 176 -1.21 -17.20 8.08
C ALA A 176 -1.79 -16.29 9.18
N SER A 177 -1.34 -15.02 9.24
CA SER A 177 -1.78 -14.06 10.26
C SER A 177 -3.08 -13.36 9.88
N ALA A 178 -4.21 -14.05 10.09
CA ALA A 178 -5.54 -13.54 9.73
C ALA A 178 -6.17 -12.60 10.79
N ALA A 179 -5.72 -12.65 12.04
CA ALA A 179 -6.34 -11.93 13.15
C ALA A 179 -6.40 -10.41 12.96
N VAL A 180 -5.42 -9.83 12.26
CA VAL A 180 -5.35 -8.39 12.01
C VAL A 180 -6.16 -7.95 10.78
N ASN A 181 -6.60 -8.89 9.94
CA ASN A 181 -7.23 -8.55 8.65
C ASN A 181 -8.51 -7.74 8.82
N ALA A 182 -9.29 -7.96 9.89
CA ALA A 182 -10.51 -7.21 10.17
C ALA A 182 -10.26 -5.70 10.38
N ARG A 183 -9.02 -5.30 10.69
CA ARG A 183 -8.59 -3.91 10.84
C ARG A 183 -7.94 -3.35 9.55
N ILE A 184 -8.01 -4.08 8.45
CA ILE A 184 -7.42 -3.68 7.16
C ILE A 184 -8.53 -3.38 6.16
N VAL A 185 -8.39 -2.24 5.47
CA VAL A 185 -9.16 -1.91 4.26
C VAL A 185 -8.22 -2.07 3.08
N SER A 186 -8.50 -3.03 2.20
CA SER A 186 -7.75 -3.21 0.95
C SER A 186 -8.44 -2.49 -0.19
N VAL A 187 -7.78 -1.47 -0.75
CA VAL A 187 -8.29 -0.66 -1.87
C VAL A 187 -7.47 -0.97 -3.12
N TYR A 188 -8.13 -1.35 -4.22
CA TYR A 188 -7.42 -1.75 -5.43
C TYR A 188 -8.24 -1.52 -6.70
N GLY A 189 -7.56 -1.35 -7.83
CA GLY A 189 -8.17 -1.14 -9.13
C GLY A 189 -8.76 -2.43 -9.72
N ALA A 190 -9.68 -2.27 -10.67
CA ALA A 190 -10.23 -3.38 -11.47
C ALA A 190 -9.17 -4.09 -12.33
N PHE A 191 -8.07 -3.39 -12.62
CA PHE A 191 -6.91 -3.89 -13.34
C PHE A 191 -5.64 -3.37 -12.67
N ASP A 192 -4.71 -4.27 -12.35
CA ASP A 192 -3.37 -3.94 -11.83
C ASP A 192 -2.32 -4.72 -12.62
N PRO A 193 -1.47 -4.04 -13.42
CA PRO A 193 -0.47 -4.70 -14.24
C PRO A 193 0.68 -5.31 -13.45
N HIS A 194 0.86 -4.93 -12.17
CA HIS A 194 1.92 -5.43 -11.29
C HIS A 194 1.45 -6.57 -10.38
N ILE A 195 0.15 -6.64 -10.10
CA ILE A 195 -0.46 -7.63 -9.20
C ILE A 195 -1.62 -8.32 -9.93
N PRO A 196 -1.34 -9.19 -10.90
CA PRO A 196 -2.38 -9.89 -11.65
C PRO A 196 -3.21 -10.85 -10.78
N GLU A 197 -2.71 -11.22 -9.61
CA GLU A 197 -3.43 -11.99 -8.60
C GLU A 197 -4.49 -11.17 -7.85
N GLY A 198 -4.41 -9.83 -7.95
CA GLY A 198 -5.24 -8.90 -7.20
C GLY A 198 -4.72 -8.61 -5.79
N SER A 199 -5.38 -7.67 -5.13
CA SER A 199 -5.04 -7.22 -3.78
C SER A 199 -6.12 -7.59 -2.75
N GLU A 200 -7.03 -8.49 -3.09
CA GLU A 200 -8.03 -8.97 -2.13
C GLU A 200 -7.37 -9.63 -0.92
N LEU A 201 -7.91 -9.33 0.27
CA LEU A 201 -7.47 -9.92 1.52
C LEU A 201 -8.69 -10.51 2.24
N ALA A 202 -8.68 -11.82 2.43
CA ALA A 202 -9.74 -12.51 3.16
C ALA A 202 -9.83 -11.99 4.61
N GLY A 203 -11.03 -11.72 5.08
CA GLY A 203 -11.28 -11.15 6.42
C GLY A 203 -11.05 -9.64 6.53
N ALA A 204 -10.59 -8.97 5.45
CA ALA A 204 -10.49 -7.52 5.38
C ALA A 204 -11.72 -6.91 4.69
N ARG A 205 -11.89 -5.60 4.82
CA ARG A 205 -12.81 -4.85 3.98
C ARG A 205 -12.14 -4.59 2.62
N ASN A 206 -12.69 -5.16 1.57
CA ASN A 206 -12.17 -5.05 0.21
C ASN A 206 -12.94 -3.99 -0.58
N VAL A 207 -12.25 -3.00 -1.13
CA VAL A 207 -12.81 -1.89 -1.91
C VAL A 207 -12.22 -1.91 -3.31
N ARG A 208 -12.96 -2.45 -4.27
CA ARG A 208 -12.58 -2.47 -5.67
C ARG A 208 -12.99 -1.18 -6.36
N LEU A 209 -12.03 -0.51 -6.96
CA LEU A 209 -12.22 0.68 -7.76
C LEU A 209 -12.55 0.30 -9.21
N GLU A 210 -13.33 1.13 -9.91
CA GLU A 210 -13.70 0.87 -11.31
C GLU A 210 -12.54 1.12 -12.29
N GLY A 211 -11.61 2.02 -11.92
CA GLY A 211 -10.40 2.31 -12.68
C GLY A 211 -9.32 1.23 -12.52
N GLY A 212 -8.28 1.30 -13.35
CA GLY A 212 -7.11 0.41 -13.28
C GLY A 212 -5.82 1.18 -13.09
N GLY A 213 -4.77 0.44 -12.74
CA GLY A 213 -3.41 0.89 -12.50
C GLY A 213 -2.93 0.52 -11.11
N HIS A 214 -1.62 0.42 -10.94
CA HIS A 214 -0.98 0.13 -9.66
C HIS A 214 -0.71 1.40 -8.86
N PHE A 215 -0.27 2.45 -9.54
CA PHE A 215 0.15 3.72 -8.95
C PHE A 215 -0.97 4.75 -8.98
N ARG A 216 -1.68 4.86 -10.10
CA ARG A 216 -2.71 5.88 -10.32
C ARG A 216 -3.91 5.74 -9.37
N VAL A 217 -4.16 4.55 -8.86
CA VAL A 217 -5.20 4.31 -7.84
C VAL A 217 -5.02 5.17 -6.59
N LEU A 218 -3.78 5.61 -6.27
CA LEU A 218 -3.50 6.55 -5.18
C LEU A 218 -4.18 7.92 -5.34
N ALA A 219 -4.50 8.30 -6.58
CA ALA A 219 -5.20 9.55 -6.88
C ALA A 219 -6.74 9.41 -6.87
N ASP A 220 -7.29 8.22 -6.66
CA ASP A 220 -8.75 8.04 -6.59
C ASP A 220 -9.28 8.66 -5.29
N PRO A 221 -10.29 9.56 -5.35
CA PRO A 221 -10.84 10.21 -4.16
C PRO A 221 -11.38 9.24 -3.10
N ARG A 222 -11.75 8.02 -3.53
CA ARG A 222 -12.23 6.98 -2.61
C ARG A 222 -11.13 6.50 -1.67
N VAL A 223 -9.85 6.58 -2.07
CA VAL A 223 -8.72 6.28 -1.16
C VAL A 223 -8.74 7.22 0.03
N ILE A 224 -8.89 8.53 -0.21
CA ILE A 224 -8.98 9.54 0.86
C ILE A 224 -10.21 9.26 1.75
N ALA A 225 -11.36 8.99 1.14
CA ALA A 225 -12.59 8.68 1.88
C ALA A 225 -12.44 7.45 2.78
N GLU A 226 -11.76 6.40 2.31
CA GLU A 226 -11.50 5.21 3.12
C GLU A 226 -10.52 5.48 4.27
N VAL A 227 -9.50 6.33 4.05
CA VAL A 227 -8.58 6.73 5.13
C VAL A 227 -9.32 7.52 6.20
N ILE A 228 -10.16 8.50 5.83
CA ILE A 228 -10.94 9.28 6.77
C ILE A 228 -11.87 8.38 7.57
N ARG A 229 -12.62 7.49 6.90
CA ARG A 229 -13.50 6.53 7.58
C ARG A 229 -12.75 5.61 8.55
N ALA A 230 -11.55 5.18 8.22
CA ALA A 230 -10.73 4.37 9.10
C ALA A 230 -10.18 5.17 10.29
N ALA A 231 -10.11 6.50 10.14
CA ALA A 231 -9.65 7.44 11.14
C ALA A 231 -10.78 8.00 12.05
N GLU A 232 -12.02 7.74 11.76
CA GLU A 232 -13.17 7.99 12.64
C GLU A 232 -13.23 6.95 13.77
#